data_d409abec112dabc2792eb16d02a156a3
#
_entry.id   d409abec112dabc2792eb16d02a156a3
#
_cell.length_a   1.000
_cell.length_b   1.000
_cell.length_c   1.000
_cell.angle_alpha   90.00
_cell.angle_beta   90.00
_cell.angle_gamma   90.00
#
_symmetry.space_group_name_H-M   'P 1'
#
loop_
_entity.id
_entity.type
_entity.pdbx_description
1 polymer ?
#
loop_
_entity_poly.entity_id
_entity_poly.type
_entity_poly.pdbx_seq_one_letter_code
_entity_poly.pdbx_strand_id
1 'polypeptide(L)'
;RTRRALWQSAAASGLTALVSAGGMNQAWAQAAAWPSKPVKIVVTYPPGGLTDAVGRQFGQYLSGKLGVPVVIENKAGAGAVIGIDAVLKSPADGYTFGLTTTGTVFQNRVLFSKLPYNLDKDLAPVTMFPAGPLVVAINDKIPAKNMAEFISWAKTNNANMGSYAAGSYPHMVA
;
A
#
# COMPACT_ATOMS: atom_id res chain seq x y z
N ARG A 1 -43.12 -21.77 -66.01
CA ARG A 1 -42.83 -21.65 -64.54
C ARG A 1 -42.93 -20.16 -64.18
N THR A 2 -43.99 -19.84 -63.44
CA THR A 2 -44.56 -18.53 -63.34
C THR A 2 -43.79 -17.63 -62.32
N ARG A 3 -43.65 -16.35 -62.61
CA ARG A 3 -43.07 -15.29 -61.84
C ARG A 3 -43.55 -15.19 -60.38
N ARG A 4 -44.66 -15.81 -60.07
CA ARG A 4 -45.26 -15.85 -58.71
C ARG A 4 -44.48 -16.73 -57.75
N ALA A 5 -43.76 -17.76 -58.21
CA ALA A 5 -42.95 -18.63 -57.33
C ALA A 5 -41.67 -17.98 -56.85
N LEU A 6 -41.15 -16.98 -57.56
CA LEU A 6 -39.94 -16.25 -57.18
C LEU A 6 -40.16 -15.19 -56.08
N TRP A 7 -41.38 -14.68 -55.99
CA TRP A 7 -41.73 -13.68 -54.95
C TRP A 7 -42.06 -14.31 -53.59
N GLN A 8 -42.49 -15.57 -53.56
CA GLN A 8 -42.77 -16.27 -52.30
C GLN A 8 -41.52 -16.79 -51.61
N SER A 9 -40.47 -17.07 -52.36
CA SER A 9 -39.18 -17.48 -51.78
C SER A 9 -38.34 -16.33 -51.22
N ALA A 10 -38.55 -15.10 -51.71
CA ALA A 10 -37.83 -13.91 -51.21
C ALA A 10 -38.42 -13.38 -49.88
N ALA A 11 -39.74 -13.59 -49.65
CA ALA A 11 -40.38 -13.16 -48.41
C ALA A 11 -40.07 -14.05 -47.19
N ALA A 12 -39.79 -15.33 -47.43
CA ALA A 12 -39.45 -16.26 -46.34
C ALA A 12 -38.00 -16.13 -45.83
N SER A 13 -37.09 -15.65 -46.70
CA SER A 13 -35.66 -15.47 -46.31
C SER A 13 -35.39 -14.15 -45.57
N GLY A 14 -36.30 -13.18 -45.70
CA GLY A 14 -36.16 -11.87 -45.03
C GLY A 14 -36.58 -11.90 -43.55
N LEU A 15 -37.44 -12.81 -43.15
CA LEU A 15 -37.96 -12.86 -41.77
C LEU A 15 -37.02 -13.60 -40.82
N THR A 16 -36.19 -14.52 -41.33
CA THR A 16 -35.21 -15.24 -40.50
C THR A 16 -33.95 -14.44 -40.18
N ALA A 17 -33.64 -13.41 -40.99
CA ALA A 17 -32.48 -12.57 -40.76
C ALA A 17 -32.70 -11.48 -39.66
N LEU A 18 -33.95 -11.12 -39.38
CA LEU A 18 -34.30 -10.11 -38.37
C LEU A 18 -34.35 -10.66 -36.95
N VAL A 19 -34.51 -11.99 -36.78
CA VAL A 19 -34.56 -12.61 -35.43
C VAL A 19 -33.16 -12.88 -34.87
N SER A 20 -32.13 -13.01 -35.74
CA SER A 20 -30.74 -13.21 -35.30
C SER A 20 -30.00 -11.91 -34.93
N ALA A 21 -30.53 -10.74 -35.27
CA ALA A 21 -29.95 -9.45 -34.91
C ALA A 21 -30.37 -8.95 -33.51
N GLY A 22 -31.38 -9.56 -32.91
CA GLY A 22 -31.90 -9.17 -31.58
C GLY A 22 -31.20 -9.83 -30.39
N GLY A 23 -30.30 -10.78 -30.64
CA GLY A 23 -29.68 -11.61 -29.59
C GLY A 23 -28.24 -11.25 -29.19
N MET A 24 -27.69 -10.16 -29.68
CA MET A 24 -26.48 -9.60 -29.09
C MET A 24 -26.88 -8.85 -27.80
N ASN A 25 -27.28 -9.63 -26.79
CA ASN A 25 -27.16 -9.18 -25.42
C ASN A 25 -25.69 -8.76 -25.26
N GLN A 26 -25.43 -7.46 -25.30
CA GLN A 26 -24.20 -6.91 -24.77
C GLN A 26 -24.15 -7.40 -23.30
N ALA A 27 -23.51 -8.51 -23.09
CA ALA A 27 -22.96 -8.84 -21.77
C ALA A 27 -21.96 -7.71 -21.48
N TRP A 28 -22.47 -6.57 -21.03
CA TRP A 28 -21.71 -5.60 -20.32
C TRP A 28 -21.19 -6.41 -19.14
N ALA A 29 -19.94 -6.87 -19.27
CA ALA A 29 -19.22 -7.42 -18.15
C ALA A 29 -19.25 -6.30 -17.11
N GLN A 30 -20.19 -6.40 -16.19
CA GLN A 30 -20.34 -5.48 -15.09
C GLN A 30 -19.03 -5.65 -14.33
N ALA A 31 -18.09 -4.73 -14.56
CA ALA A 31 -16.81 -4.74 -13.87
C ALA A 31 -17.15 -4.85 -12.39
N ALA A 32 -16.76 -5.95 -11.78
CA ALA A 32 -17.08 -6.23 -10.38
C ALA A 32 -16.71 -4.98 -9.58
N ALA A 33 -17.69 -4.44 -8.84
CA ALA A 33 -17.49 -3.22 -8.07
C ALA A 33 -16.26 -3.42 -7.17
N TRP A 34 -15.29 -2.51 -7.24
CA TRP A 34 -14.15 -2.53 -6.35
C TRP A 34 -14.58 -2.02 -4.95
N PRO A 35 -14.17 -2.68 -3.85
CA PRO A 35 -13.41 -3.92 -3.78
C PRO A 35 -14.34 -5.16 -3.78
N SER A 36 -13.98 -6.22 -4.51
CA SER A 36 -14.69 -7.50 -4.56
C SER A 36 -13.99 -8.64 -3.83
N LYS A 37 -12.78 -8.40 -3.33
CA LYS A 37 -11.94 -9.36 -2.60
C LYS A 37 -11.18 -8.65 -1.48
N PRO A 38 -10.55 -9.37 -0.53
CA PRO A 38 -9.77 -8.76 0.54
C PRO A 38 -8.70 -7.80 0.02
N VAL A 39 -8.56 -6.66 0.70
CA VAL A 39 -7.49 -5.68 0.48
C VAL A 39 -6.33 -5.98 1.42
N LYS A 40 -5.10 -5.89 0.94
CA LYS A 40 -3.89 -6.10 1.73
C LYS A 40 -3.16 -4.78 1.98
N ILE A 41 -2.73 -4.57 3.22
CA ILE A 41 -1.80 -3.48 3.58
C ILE A 41 -0.51 -4.11 4.09
N VAL A 42 0.58 -3.92 3.37
CA VAL A 42 1.93 -4.33 3.76
C VAL A 42 2.52 -3.23 4.63
N VAL A 43 2.72 -3.53 5.91
CA VAL A 43 3.40 -2.65 6.86
C VAL A 43 4.90 -2.95 6.80
N THR A 44 5.72 -1.97 6.45
CA THR A 44 7.15 -2.16 6.19
C THR A 44 8.02 -2.21 7.46
N TYR A 45 7.39 -2.28 8.63
CA TYR A 45 8.02 -2.34 9.95
C TYR A 45 7.57 -3.55 10.77
N PRO A 46 8.33 -3.91 11.83
CA PRO A 46 7.96 -5.01 12.72
C PRO A 46 6.58 -4.80 13.36
N PRO A 47 5.88 -5.89 13.71
CA PRO A 47 4.63 -5.82 14.44
C PRO A 47 4.84 -5.20 15.84
N GLY A 48 3.80 -4.54 16.36
CA GLY A 48 3.78 -3.90 17.68
C GLY A 48 4.34 -2.48 17.72
N GLY A 49 4.94 -1.97 16.62
CA GLY A 49 5.35 -0.57 16.52
C GLY A 49 4.21 0.37 16.14
N LEU A 50 4.49 1.69 16.16
CA LEU A 50 3.49 2.72 15.83
C LEU A 50 2.87 2.51 14.44
N THR A 51 3.68 2.22 13.44
CA THR A 51 3.20 2.01 12.06
C THR A 51 2.27 0.79 11.96
N ASP A 52 2.56 -0.26 12.72
CA ASP A 52 1.71 -1.45 12.79
C ASP A 52 0.38 -1.14 13.50
N ALA A 53 0.45 -0.42 14.63
CA ALA A 53 -0.76 -0.02 15.37
C ALA A 53 -1.68 0.86 14.51
N VAL A 54 -1.13 1.86 13.83
CA VAL A 54 -1.88 2.71 12.89
C VAL A 54 -2.45 1.87 11.74
N GLY A 55 -1.64 0.98 11.17
CA GLY A 55 -2.06 0.08 10.08
C GLY A 55 -3.25 -0.78 10.48
N ARG A 56 -3.23 -1.38 11.68
CA ARG A 56 -4.32 -2.23 12.18
C ARG A 56 -5.60 -1.45 12.45
N GLN A 57 -5.50 -0.28 13.09
CA GLN A 57 -6.67 0.57 13.34
C GLN A 57 -7.28 1.06 12.02
N PHE A 58 -6.44 1.51 11.09
CA PHE A 58 -6.88 1.95 9.77
C PHE A 58 -7.49 0.80 8.96
N GLY A 59 -6.85 -0.38 8.98
CA GLY A 59 -7.37 -1.59 8.33
C GLY A 59 -8.74 -2.01 8.87
N GLN A 60 -8.94 -1.94 10.19
CA GLN A 60 -10.23 -2.22 10.80
C GLN A 60 -11.30 -1.21 10.36
N TYR A 61 -10.97 0.08 10.37
CA TYR A 61 -11.88 1.13 9.88
C TYR A 61 -12.24 0.92 8.40
N LEU A 62 -11.25 0.68 7.55
CA LEU A 62 -11.47 0.43 6.13
C LEU A 62 -12.30 -0.83 5.88
N SER A 63 -12.06 -1.90 6.63
CA SER A 63 -12.83 -3.15 6.51
C SER A 63 -14.33 -2.89 6.72
N GLY A 64 -14.67 -2.09 7.74
CA GLY A 64 -16.06 -1.67 7.98
C GLY A 64 -16.65 -0.77 6.89
N LYS A 65 -15.83 0.06 6.25
CA LYS A 65 -16.28 0.96 5.18
C LYS A 65 -16.40 0.28 3.83
N LEU A 66 -15.49 -0.64 3.52
CA LEU A 66 -15.41 -1.29 2.23
C LEU A 66 -16.24 -2.57 2.15
N GLY A 67 -16.69 -3.11 3.28
CA GLY A 67 -17.45 -4.37 3.32
C GLY A 67 -16.62 -5.62 2.98
N VAL A 68 -15.29 -5.50 2.89
CA VAL A 68 -14.37 -6.62 2.66
C VAL A 68 -13.26 -6.62 3.71
N PRO A 69 -12.64 -7.76 4.01
CA PRO A 69 -11.52 -7.83 4.94
C PRO A 69 -10.34 -6.98 4.45
N VAL A 70 -9.71 -6.24 5.38
CA VAL A 70 -8.42 -5.57 5.16
C VAL A 70 -7.37 -6.29 5.99
N VAL A 71 -6.43 -6.95 5.31
CA VAL A 71 -5.40 -7.81 5.92
C VAL A 71 -4.12 -7.01 6.10
N ILE A 72 -3.59 -6.98 7.32
CA ILE A 72 -2.31 -6.34 7.63
C ILE A 72 -1.20 -7.40 7.62
N GLU A 73 -0.19 -7.18 6.79
CA GLU A 73 0.98 -8.05 6.65
C GLU A 73 2.25 -7.27 6.98
N ASN A 74 2.99 -7.66 8.01
CA ASN A 74 4.26 -7.00 8.35
C ASN A 74 5.42 -7.60 7.54
N LYS A 75 6.13 -6.76 6.80
CA LYS A 75 7.35 -7.12 6.06
C LYS A 75 8.47 -6.12 6.39
N ALA A 76 9.11 -6.35 7.51
CA ALA A 76 10.20 -5.52 7.99
C ALA A 76 11.56 -5.94 7.41
N GLY A 77 12.51 -5.03 7.43
CA GLY A 77 13.92 -5.29 7.13
C GLY A 77 14.54 -4.35 6.10
N ALA A 78 15.87 -4.25 6.14
CA ALA A 78 16.68 -3.40 5.26
C ALA A 78 16.13 -1.95 5.15
N GLY A 79 15.83 -1.29 6.27
CA GLY A 79 15.26 0.06 6.24
C GLY A 79 13.94 0.16 5.48
N ALA A 80 13.06 -0.85 5.62
CA ALA A 80 11.78 -1.00 4.92
C ALA A 80 11.88 -1.34 3.42
N VAL A 81 13.07 -1.54 2.86
CA VAL A 81 13.26 -1.93 1.45
C VAL A 81 12.54 -3.23 1.13
N ILE A 82 12.60 -4.23 2.03
CA ILE A 82 11.94 -5.53 1.84
C ILE A 82 10.43 -5.38 1.69
N GLY A 83 9.81 -4.55 2.54
CA GLY A 83 8.36 -4.32 2.49
C GLY A 83 7.92 -3.55 1.25
N ILE A 84 8.67 -2.52 0.86
CA ILE A 84 8.40 -1.74 -0.36
C ILE A 84 8.54 -2.63 -1.60
N ASP A 85 9.62 -3.40 -1.71
CA ASP A 85 9.83 -4.33 -2.82
C ASP A 85 8.70 -5.38 -2.94
N ALA A 86 8.19 -5.87 -1.80
CA ALA A 86 7.06 -6.78 -1.79
C ALA A 86 5.75 -6.14 -2.31
N VAL A 87 5.52 -4.86 -2.03
CA VAL A 87 4.38 -4.12 -2.59
C VAL A 87 4.53 -3.98 -4.10
N LEU A 88 5.72 -3.59 -4.57
CA LEU A 88 5.99 -3.38 -5.99
C LEU A 88 5.92 -4.67 -6.83
N LYS A 89 6.23 -5.82 -6.23
CA LYS A 89 6.08 -7.13 -6.86
C LYS A 89 4.65 -7.68 -6.85
N SER A 90 3.74 -7.01 -6.14
CA SER A 90 2.33 -7.36 -6.12
C SER A 90 1.62 -6.86 -7.39
N PRO A 91 0.52 -7.50 -7.83
CA PRO A 91 -0.27 -6.99 -8.95
C PRO A 91 -0.72 -5.54 -8.70
N ALA A 92 -0.64 -4.70 -9.73
CA ALA A 92 -1.10 -3.31 -9.68
C ALA A 92 -2.62 -3.23 -9.91
N ASP A 93 -3.39 -4.02 -9.17
CA ASP A 93 -4.84 -4.18 -9.31
C ASP A 93 -5.64 -3.39 -8.25
N GLY A 94 -4.97 -2.57 -7.45
CA GLY A 94 -5.60 -1.78 -6.39
C GLY A 94 -5.96 -2.57 -5.13
N TYR A 95 -5.45 -3.79 -4.94
CA TYR A 95 -5.71 -4.61 -3.75
C TYR A 95 -4.52 -4.76 -2.80
N THR A 96 -3.35 -4.26 -3.18
CA THR A 96 -2.17 -4.26 -2.30
C THR A 96 -1.63 -2.84 -2.13
N PHE A 97 -1.56 -2.40 -0.88
CA PHE A 97 -1.04 -1.10 -0.49
C PHE A 97 0.17 -1.25 0.42
N GLY A 98 1.07 -0.27 0.40
CA GLY A 98 2.19 -0.17 1.33
C GLY A 98 1.94 0.89 2.39
N LEU A 99 2.17 0.56 3.65
CA LEU A 99 2.20 1.51 4.76
C LEU A 99 3.64 1.63 5.27
N THR A 100 4.22 2.80 5.09
CA THR A 100 5.61 3.10 5.46
C THR A 100 5.72 4.50 6.05
N THR A 101 6.91 4.90 6.48
CA THR A 101 7.15 6.27 6.95
C THR A 101 7.74 7.12 5.83
N THR A 102 7.43 8.42 5.85
CA THR A 102 8.04 9.39 4.92
C THR A 102 9.56 9.43 5.07
N GLY A 103 10.07 9.30 6.30
CA GLY A 103 11.51 9.20 6.56
C GLY A 103 12.16 8.11 5.72
N THR A 104 11.61 6.88 5.76
CA THR A 104 12.13 5.75 4.97
C THR A 104 12.15 6.04 3.48
N VAL A 105 11.08 6.63 2.95
CA VAL A 105 11.00 6.94 1.51
C VAL A 105 12.10 7.92 1.08
N PHE A 106 12.35 8.96 1.87
CA PHE A 106 13.39 9.95 1.54
C PHE A 106 14.79 9.51 1.95
N GLN A 107 14.94 8.90 3.12
CA GLN A 107 16.24 8.50 3.67
C GLN A 107 16.89 7.38 2.86
N ASN A 108 16.12 6.44 2.35
CA ASN A 108 16.65 5.34 1.57
C ASN A 108 17.37 5.80 0.30
N ARG A 109 17.03 6.98 -0.25
CA ARG A 109 17.77 7.59 -1.37
C ARG A 109 19.21 7.96 -1.02
N VAL A 110 19.46 8.25 0.26
CA VAL A 110 20.79 8.67 0.76
C VAL A 110 21.53 7.49 1.38
N LEU A 111 20.81 6.63 2.12
CA LEU A 111 21.43 5.53 2.87
C LEU A 111 21.85 4.35 1.98
N PHE A 112 21.17 4.14 0.87
CA PHE A 112 21.47 3.02 -0.03
C PHE A 112 22.05 3.52 -1.34
N SER A 113 23.25 3.08 -1.68
CA SER A 113 23.89 3.37 -2.96
C SER A 113 23.10 2.79 -4.14
N LYS A 114 22.30 1.72 -3.92
CA LYS A 114 21.45 1.10 -4.92
C LYS A 114 20.17 0.59 -4.26
N LEU A 115 19.04 1.11 -4.72
CA LEU A 115 17.71 0.60 -4.37
C LEU A 115 17.20 -0.32 -5.49
N PRO A 116 16.44 -1.37 -5.16
CA PRO A 116 15.85 -2.27 -6.17
C PRO A 116 14.63 -1.65 -6.89
N TYR A 117 14.29 -0.39 -6.61
CA TYR A 117 13.13 0.31 -7.16
C TYR A 117 13.41 1.81 -7.31
N ASN A 118 12.58 2.47 -8.11
CA ASN A 118 12.59 3.93 -8.27
C ASN A 118 11.37 4.52 -7.54
N LEU A 119 11.63 5.24 -6.45
CA LEU A 119 10.57 5.81 -5.60
C LEU A 119 9.64 6.78 -6.32
N ASP A 120 10.14 7.49 -7.33
CA ASP A 120 9.34 8.49 -8.06
C ASP A 120 8.48 7.90 -9.18
N LYS A 121 8.86 6.71 -9.66
CA LYS A 121 8.20 6.06 -10.79
C LYS A 121 7.35 4.86 -10.39
N ASP A 122 7.81 4.14 -9.38
CA ASP A 122 7.24 2.83 -9.05
C ASP A 122 6.20 2.92 -7.92
N LEU A 123 6.16 4.04 -7.17
CA LEU A 123 5.21 4.26 -6.08
C LEU A 123 4.26 5.41 -6.38
N ALA A 124 2.97 5.17 -6.18
CA ALA A 124 1.93 6.19 -6.21
C ALA A 124 1.45 6.47 -4.77
N PRO A 125 1.70 7.67 -4.21
CA PRO A 125 1.18 8.02 -2.90
C PRO A 125 -0.35 8.14 -2.93
N VAL A 126 -1.03 7.52 -1.96
CA VAL A 126 -2.50 7.55 -1.84
C VAL A 126 -2.93 8.56 -0.79
N THR A 127 -2.34 8.48 0.40
CA THR A 127 -2.64 9.39 1.51
C THR A 127 -1.48 9.40 2.51
N MET A 128 -1.47 10.39 3.37
CA MET A 128 -0.49 10.54 4.43
C MET A 128 -1.19 10.70 5.78
N PHE A 129 -0.72 9.97 6.78
CA PHE A 129 -1.17 10.15 8.16
C PHE A 129 -0.41 11.31 8.80
N PRO A 130 -1.02 12.02 9.78
CA PRO A 130 -0.33 13.05 10.53
C PRO A 130 0.94 12.49 11.18
N ALA A 131 2.03 13.25 11.14
CA ALA A 131 3.26 12.89 11.84
C ALA A 131 3.17 13.33 13.31
N GLY A 132 3.56 12.45 14.22
CA GLY A 132 3.81 12.81 15.61
C GLY A 132 5.23 13.37 15.81
N PRO A 133 5.49 14.13 16.88
CA PRO A 133 6.83 14.58 17.22
C PRO A 133 7.71 13.38 17.59
N LEU A 134 9.01 13.47 17.26
CA LEU A 134 10.00 12.55 17.80
C LEU A 134 10.29 12.94 19.24
N VAL A 135 10.19 11.98 20.15
CA VAL A 135 10.47 12.16 21.56
C VAL A 135 11.69 11.33 21.95
N VAL A 136 12.62 11.95 22.65
CA VAL A 136 13.75 11.27 23.29
C VAL A 136 13.39 11.00 24.74
N ALA A 137 13.34 9.74 25.12
CA ALA A 137 13.15 9.33 26.51
C ALA A 137 14.48 8.80 27.06
N ILE A 138 14.83 9.22 28.26
CA ILE A 138 16.03 8.77 28.96
C ILE A 138 15.64 8.10 30.28
N ASN A 139 16.51 7.23 30.79
CA ASN A 139 16.32 6.61 32.09
C ASN A 139 16.44 7.70 33.18
N ASP A 140 15.59 7.64 34.19
CA ASP A 140 15.54 8.59 35.32
C ASP A 140 16.81 8.64 36.17
N LYS A 141 17.67 7.59 36.10
CA LYS A 141 18.95 7.53 36.73
C LYS A 141 20.04 8.36 36.02
N ILE A 142 19.78 8.81 34.80
CA ILE A 142 20.70 9.67 34.06
C ILE A 142 20.53 11.10 34.59
N PRO A 143 21.62 11.74 35.07
CA PRO A 143 21.57 13.06 35.71
C PRO A 143 21.50 14.18 34.65
N ALA A 144 20.47 14.15 33.80
CA ALA A 144 20.24 15.14 32.75
C ALA A 144 18.76 15.55 32.75
N LYS A 145 18.51 16.86 32.78
CA LYS A 145 17.19 17.46 32.83
C LYS A 145 16.77 18.08 31.49
N ASN A 146 17.68 18.18 30.55
CA ASN A 146 17.48 18.72 29.22
C ASN A 146 18.43 18.06 28.21
N MET A 147 18.23 18.34 26.92
CA MET A 147 19.02 17.75 25.86
C MET A 147 20.50 18.10 25.90
N ALA A 148 20.87 19.34 26.29
CA ALA A 148 22.26 19.76 26.36
C ALA A 148 23.03 18.99 27.45
N GLU A 149 22.42 18.81 28.61
CA GLU A 149 22.97 18.00 29.70
C GLU A 149 23.08 16.53 29.31
N PHE A 150 22.05 16.00 28.63
CA PHE A 150 22.09 14.62 28.13
C PHE A 150 23.21 14.41 27.12
N ILE A 151 23.39 15.29 26.15
CA ILE A 151 24.46 15.19 25.16
C ILE A 151 25.84 15.26 25.87
N SER A 152 26.02 16.15 26.83
CA SER A 152 27.26 16.25 27.59
C SER A 152 27.54 14.98 28.38
N TRP A 153 26.55 14.42 29.01
CA TRP A 153 26.67 13.15 29.73
C TRP A 153 26.94 11.98 28.78
N ALA A 154 26.25 11.90 27.63
CA ALA A 154 26.42 10.81 26.66
C ALA A 154 27.81 10.79 26.02
N LYS A 155 28.46 11.93 25.85
CA LYS A 155 29.85 12.02 25.34
C LYS A 155 30.90 11.42 26.27
N THR A 156 30.64 11.39 27.57
CA THR A 156 31.55 10.88 28.59
C THR A 156 31.17 9.49 29.12
N ASN A 157 30.01 9.01 28.76
CA ASN A 157 29.50 7.72 29.17
C ASN A 157 29.14 6.88 27.95
N ASN A 158 29.34 5.59 27.98
CA ASN A 158 28.92 4.67 26.91
C ASN A 158 27.38 4.57 26.88
N ALA A 159 26.75 5.59 26.32
CA ALA A 159 25.30 5.63 26.19
C ALA A 159 24.84 4.70 25.05
N ASN A 160 23.93 3.78 25.35
CA ASN A 160 23.23 2.98 24.33
C ASN A 160 21.92 3.66 23.99
N MET A 161 21.64 3.80 22.71
CA MET A 161 20.37 4.34 22.23
C MET A 161 19.55 3.26 21.55
N GLY A 162 18.29 3.16 21.96
CA GLY A 162 17.30 2.30 21.31
C GLY A 162 16.56 3.04 20.19
N SER A 163 16.47 2.45 19.03
CA SER A 163 15.59 2.89 17.96
C SER A 163 14.74 1.72 17.46
N TYR A 164 13.61 2.01 16.80
CA TYR A 164 12.71 0.95 16.34
C TYR A 164 13.20 0.21 15.09
N ALA A 165 14.18 0.75 14.36
CA ALA A 165 14.82 0.05 13.25
C ALA A 165 16.12 0.72 12.83
N ALA A 166 17.08 -0.06 12.34
CA ALA A 166 18.26 0.47 11.67
C ALA A 166 17.86 1.27 10.41
N GLY A 167 18.47 2.44 10.21
CA GLY A 167 18.12 3.35 9.12
C GLY A 167 16.81 4.12 9.32
N SER A 168 16.16 4.01 10.48
CA SER A 168 15.00 4.83 10.81
C SER A 168 15.40 6.26 11.19
N TYR A 169 14.44 7.19 11.14
CA TYR A 169 14.69 8.57 11.53
C TYR A 169 15.29 8.71 12.94
N PRO A 170 14.78 8.02 13.99
CA PRO A 170 15.45 8.04 15.30
C PRO A 170 16.87 7.50 15.28
N HIS A 171 17.18 6.50 14.44
CA HIS A 171 18.54 5.97 14.32
C HIS A 171 19.51 6.97 13.68
N MET A 172 19.01 7.86 12.84
CA MET A 172 19.87 8.85 12.15
C MET A 172 20.13 10.12 12.98
N VAL A 173 19.24 10.43 13.92
CA VAL A 173 19.39 11.60 14.82
C VAL A 173 20.05 11.26 16.16
N ALA A 174 20.39 9.98 16.36
CA ALA A 174 21.15 9.48 17.50
C ALA A 174 22.64 9.67 17.32
#